data_a5590adbf0e31fdf97f43cf189b02ee9
#
_entry.id   a5590adbf0e31fdf97f43cf189b02ee9
#
_cell.length_a   1.000
_cell.length_b   1.000
_cell.length_c   1.000
_cell.angle_alpha   90.00
_cell.angle_beta   90.00
_cell.angle_gamma   90.00
#
_symmetry.space_group_name_H-M   'P 1'
#
loop_
_entity.id
_entity.type
_entity.pdbx_description
1 polymer ?
#
loop_
_entity_poly.entity_id
_entity_poly.type
_entity_poly.pdbx_seq_one_letter_code
_entity_poly.pdbx_strand_id
1 'polypeptide(L)'
;MTSAPHVVHTVVKVGGGLLSRAGALDLVTKALTAFSPGRRLLILPGGGPFAGAVRTMFQRVKIGDDAAHWMAVLGMDQYAHALVDRMPGAVLVEDHAQITAARAAGRLPVLAPYRWLRAADPLAHSWDITSDSIAAWFAGTLNARQVVLIKPVGDDPKKLVDPFFLRTLPPGVEHLIVTPDDLTQLDVALHEGGERGGKERRARQG
;
A
#
# COMPACT_ATOMS: atom_id res chain seq x y z
N MET A 1 30.44 4.00 -2.30
CA MET A 1 29.53 2.89 -2.56
C MET A 1 28.23 3.47 -3.09
N THR A 2 27.95 3.32 -4.36
CA THR A 2 26.69 3.79 -4.98
C THR A 2 25.57 2.86 -4.50
N SER A 3 24.69 3.38 -3.65
CA SER A 3 23.46 2.65 -3.25
C SER A 3 22.71 2.24 -4.52
N ALA A 4 22.40 0.95 -4.64
CA ALA A 4 21.55 0.46 -5.72
C ALA A 4 20.23 1.26 -5.76
N PRO A 5 19.72 1.60 -6.94
CA PRO A 5 18.49 2.37 -7.03
C PRO A 5 17.35 1.58 -6.36
N HIS A 6 16.62 2.23 -5.45
CA HIS A 6 15.46 1.64 -4.79
C HIS A 6 14.48 1.10 -5.83
N VAL A 7 14.12 -0.18 -5.76
CA VAL A 7 13.16 -0.80 -6.67
C VAL A 7 11.78 -0.17 -6.50
N VAL A 8 11.39 0.12 -5.26
CA VAL A 8 10.18 0.84 -4.87
C VAL A 8 10.57 2.14 -4.20
N HIS A 9 9.94 3.24 -4.58
CA HIS A 9 10.09 4.54 -3.93
C HIS A 9 8.93 4.84 -3.00
N THR A 10 7.71 4.55 -3.47
CA THR A 10 6.48 4.83 -2.75
C THR A 10 5.62 3.57 -2.65
N VAL A 11 5.22 3.22 -1.43
CA VAL A 11 4.16 2.24 -1.17
C VAL A 11 2.84 2.98 -1.12
N VAL A 12 1.92 2.66 -2.04
CA VAL A 12 0.59 3.25 -2.10
C VAL A 12 -0.43 2.24 -1.59
N LYS A 13 -0.99 2.49 -0.43
CA LYS A 13 -2.03 1.64 0.15
C LYS A 13 -3.41 2.10 -0.30
N VAL A 14 -4.13 1.23 -0.97
CA VAL A 14 -5.51 1.47 -1.43
C VAL A 14 -6.50 0.93 -0.39
N GLY A 15 -7.16 1.84 0.32
CA GLY A 15 -8.06 1.50 1.44
C GLY A 15 -9.29 0.71 1.00
N GLY A 16 -9.62 -0.35 1.73
CA GLY A 16 -10.82 -1.16 1.46
C GLY A 16 -12.14 -0.42 1.69
N GLY A 17 -12.14 0.61 2.53
CA GLY A 17 -13.30 1.48 2.75
C GLY A 17 -13.73 2.29 1.52
N LEU A 18 -12.89 2.39 0.48
CA LEU A 18 -13.27 3.05 -0.79
C LEU A 18 -14.47 2.36 -1.45
N LEU A 19 -14.66 1.07 -1.21
CA LEU A 19 -15.80 0.31 -1.74
C LEU A 19 -17.14 0.71 -1.13
N SER A 20 -17.15 1.38 0.03
CA SER A 20 -18.39 1.88 0.64
C SER A 20 -18.94 3.16 -0.03
N ARG A 21 -18.13 3.81 -0.87
CA ARG A 21 -18.50 5.03 -1.60
C ARG A 21 -18.56 4.74 -3.11
N ALA A 22 -19.75 4.92 -3.69
CA ALA A 22 -19.95 4.68 -5.13
C ALA A 22 -18.96 5.50 -5.98
N GLY A 23 -18.29 4.84 -6.93
CA GLY A 23 -17.34 5.45 -7.85
C GLY A 23 -15.97 5.80 -7.26
N ALA A 24 -15.76 5.76 -5.93
CA ALA A 24 -14.49 6.15 -5.33
C ALA A 24 -13.33 5.24 -5.77
N LEU A 25 -13.56 3.93 -5.85
CA LEU A 25 -12.55 3.01 -6.35
C LEU A 25 -12.18 3.29 -7.81
N ASP A 26 -13.15 3.59 -8.66
CA ASP A 26 -12.91 3.89 -10.07
C ASP A 26 -12.11 5.18 -10.25
N LEU A 27 -12.39 6.20 -9.46
CA LEU A 27 -11.60 7.45 -9.46
C LEU A 27 -10.14 7.16 -9.07
N VAL A 28 -9.94 6.42 -7.98
CA VAL A 28 -8.60 6.11 -7.45
C VAL A 28 -7.81 5.23 -8.43
N THR A 29 -8.40 4.17 -8.98
CA THR A 29 -7.70 3.27 -9.92
C THR A 29 -7.34 3.96 -11.23
N LYS A 30 -8.22 4.84 -11.76
CA LYS A 30 -7.93 5.69 -12.92
C LYS A 30 -6.76 6.65 -12.63
N ALA A 31 -6.77 7.32 -11.48
CA ALA A 31 -5.71 8.23 -11.08
C ALA A 31 -4.36 7.50 -10.92
N LEU A 32 -4.34 6.35 -10.24
CA LEU A 32 -3.13 5.53 -10.08
C LEU A 32 -2.60 5.05 -11.43
N THR A 33 -3.46 4.63 -12.35
CA THR A 33 -3.07 4.23 -13.71
C THR A 33 -2.45 5.40 -14.46
N ALA A 34 -3.06 6.59 -14.39
CA ALA A 34 -2.56 7.79 -15.06
C ALA A 34 -1.22 8.28 -14.48
N PHE A 35 -1.06 8.19 -13.16
CA PHE A 35 0.11 8.74 -12.46
C PHE A 35 1.28 7.75 -12.31
N SER A 36 1.08 6.45 -12.61
CA SER A 36 2.13 5.43 -12.40
C SER A 36 3.28 5.42 -13.41
N PRO A 37 3.13 5.86 -14.69
CA PRO A 37 4.21 5.76 -15.68
C PRO A 37 5.50 6.43 -15.20
N GLY A 38 6.62 5.70 -15.32
CA GLY A 38 7.94 6.19 -14.90
C GLY A 38 8.19 6.24 -13.38
N ARG A 39 7.17 6.11 -12.54
CA ARG A 39 7.29 6.17 -11.08
C ARG A 39 7.52 4.78 -10.48
N ARG A 40 8.27 4.73 -9.38
CA ARG A 40 8.62 3.49 -8.67
C ARG A 40 7.61 3.20 -7.55
N LEU A 41 6.40 2.82 -7.95
CA LEU A 41 5.29 2.54 -7.06
C LEU A 41 5.16 1.05 -6.76
N LEU A 42 4.66 0.72 -5.59
CA LEU A 42 4.07 -0.56 -5.23
C LEU A 42 2.66 -0.27 -4.69
N ILE A 43 1.65 -0.89 -5.28
CA ILE A 43 0.29 -0.80 -4.77
C ILE A 43 0.07 -1.91 -3.74
N LEU A 44 -0.43 -1.54 -2.56
CA LEU A 44 -0.83 -2.47 -1.51
C LEU A 44 -2.34 -2.36 -1.27
N PRO A 45 -3.11 -3.43 -1.41
CA PRO A 45 -4.53 -3.41 -1.11
C PRO A 45 -4.78 -3.34 0.40
N GLY A 46 -5.89 -2.76 0.81
CA GLY A 46 -6.47 -3.00 2.14
C GLY A 46 -7.27 -4.30 2.17
N GLY A 47 -7.84 -4.64 3.33
CA GLY A 47 -8.65 -5.86 3.45
C GLY A 47 -10.04 -5.80 2.81
N GLY A 48 -10.57 -4.60 2.58
CA GLY A 48 -11.86 -4.38 1.93
C GLY A 48 -13.03 -5.09 2.61
N PRO A 49 -14.06 -5.47 1.85
CA PRO A 49 -15.20 -6.21 2.36
C PRO A 49 -14.82 -7.61 2.84
N PHE A 50 -13.73 -8.18 2.33
CA PHE A 50 -13.25 -9.50 2.70
C PHE A 50 -12.78 -9.52 4.17
N ALA A 51 -11.94 -8.58 4.59
CA ALA A 51 -11.57 -8.43 6.00
C ALA A 51 -12.78 -8.02 6.87
N GLY A 52 -13.75 -7.31 6.32
CA GLY A 52 -15.04 -7.03 6.98
C GLY A 52 -15.82 -8.30 7.30
N ALA A 53 -15.88 -9.26 6.36
CA ALA A 53 -16.49 -10.57 6.58
C ALA A 53 -15.74 -11.36 7.67
N VAL A 54 -14.42 -11.33 7.67
CA VAL A 54 -13.59 -11.95 8.72
C VAL A 54 -13.88 -11.33 10.09
N ARG A 55 -13.98 -10.00 10.18
CA ARG A 55 -14.34 -9.30 11.42
C ARG A 55 -15.71 -9.73 11.94
N THR A 56 -16.66 -9.88 11.05
CA THR A 56 -18.00 -10.39 11.41
C THR A 56 -17.93 -11.83 11.94
N MET A 57 -17.16 -12.69 11.28
CA MET A 57 -16.94 -14.06 11.71
C MET A 57 -16.23 -14.12 13.07
N PHE A 58 -15.18 -13.34 13.27
CA PHE A 58 -14.46 -13.21 14.54
C PHE A 58 -15.41 -12.87 15.70
N GLN A 59 -16.30 -11.90 15.48
CA GLN A 59 -17.27 -11.47 16.50
C GLN A 59 -18.35 -12.51 16.80
N ARG A 60 -18.86 -13.21 15.76
CA ARG A 60 -20.00 -14.12 15.88
C ARG A 60 -19.59 -15.56 16.23
N VAL A 61 -18.53 -16.06 15.60
CA VAL A 61 -18.10 -17.47 15.71
C VAL A 61 -16.97 -17.63 16.72
N LYS A 62 -16.36 -16.51 17.18
CA LYS A 62 -15.27 -16.52 18.16
C LYS A 62 -14.03 -17.30 17.66
N ILE A 63 -13.66 -17.14 16.39
CA ILE A 63 -12.38 -17.66 15.89
C ILE A 63 -11.21 -16.93 16.59
N GLY A 64 -10.07 -17.61 16.74
CA GLY A 64 -8.88 -17.03 17.36
C GLY A 64 -8.23 -15.90 16.55
N ASP A 65 -7.43 -15.08 17.22
CA ASP A 65 -6.75 -13.93 16.61
C ASP A 65 -5.86 -14.32 15.44
N ASP A 66 -5.09 -15.41 15.55
CA ASP A 66 -4.23 -15.92 14.49
C ASP A 66 -5.03 -16.26 13.22
N ALA A 67 -6.14 -16.98 13.38
CA ALA A 67 -7.00 -17.33 12.26
C ALA A 67 -7.59 -16.07 11.62
N ALA A 68 -8.09 -15.15 12.43
CA ALA A 68 -8.67 -13.89 11.96
C ALA A 68 -7.64 -13.03 11.23
N HIS A 69 -6.41 -12.94 11.76
CA HIS A 69 -5.30 -12.22 11.14
C HIS A 69 -5.02 -12.75 9.72
N TRP A 70 -4.74 -14.04 9.59
CA TRP A 70 -4.39 -14.62 8.30
C TRP A 70 -5.55 -14.60 7.31
N MET A 71 -6.77 -14.79 7.77
CA MET A 71 -7.96 -14.62 6.92
C MET A 71 -8.11 -13.17 6.41
N ALA A 72 -7.84 -12.18 7.27
CA ALA A 72 -7.89 -10.78 6.88
C ALA A 72 -6.79 -10.43 5.86
N VAL A 73 -5.59 -10.99 6.02
CA VAL A 73 -4.47 -10.83 5.05
C VAL A 73 -4.81 -11.52 3.72
N LEU A 74 -5.39 -12.72 3.72
CA LEU A 74 -5.94 -13.35 2.51
C LEU A 74 -7.01 -12.48 1.84
N GLY A 75 -7.79 -11.74 2.62
CA GLY A 75 -8.72 -10.74 2.11
C GLY A 75 -8.04 -9.61 1.35
N MET A 76 -6.80 -9.26 1.72
CA MET A 76 -5.99 -8.30 0.95
C MET A 76 -5.60 -8.87 -0.41
N ASP A 77 -5.22 -10.15 -0.49
CA ASP A 77 -4.91 -10.82 -1.76
C ASP A 77 -6.12 -10.82 -2.70
N GLN A 78 -7.31 -11.14 -2.17
CA GLN A 78 -8.54 -11.09 -2.96
C GLN A 78 -8.79 -9.67 -3.52
N TYR A 79 -8.55 -8.64 -2.71
CA TYR A 79 -8.71 -7.26 -3.17
C TYR A 79 -7.61 -6.84 -4.17
N ALA A 80 -6.40 -7.41 -4.08
CA ALA A 80 -5.33 -7.21 -5.07
C ALA A 80 -5.77 -7.62 -6.47
N HIS A 81 -6.45 -8.77 -6.62
CA HIS A 81 -7.00 -9.20 -7.91
C HIS A 81 -7.98 -8.19 -8.50
N ALA A 82 -8.89 -7.65 -7.68
CA ALA A 82 -9.83 -6.63 -8.13
C ALA A 82 -9.15 -5.32 -8.56
N LEU A 83 -8.07 -4.93 -7.89
CA LEU A 83 -7.28 -3.76 -8.27
C LEU A 83 -6.55 -3.97 -9.60
N VAL A 84 -5.94 -5.15 -9.81
CA VAL A 84 -5.28 -5.48 -11.08
C VAL A 84 -6.26 -5.44 -12.24
N ASP A 85 -7.45 -6.01 -12.08
CA ASP A 85 -8.51 -6.00 -13.11
C ASP A 85 -8.90 -4.57 -13.53
N ARG A 86 -8.90 -3.62 -12.59
CA ARG A 86 -9.31 -2.23 -12.83
C ARG A 86 -8.20 -1.28 -13.26
N MET A 87 -6.94 -1.71 -13.23
CA MET A 87 -5.80 -0.86 -13.58
C MET A 87 -5.04 -1.42 -14.79
N PRO A 88 -5.32 -0.94 -16.02
CA PRO A 88 -4.56 -1.33 -17.20
C PRO A 88 -3.05 -1.16 -16.99
N GLY A 89 -2.28 -2.18 -17.32
CA GLY A 89 -0.84 -2.19 -17.10
C GLY A 89 -0.41 -2.67 -15.71
N ALA A 90 -1.32 -2.89 -14.77
CA ALA A 90 -0.99 -3.51 -13.49
C ALA A 90 -0.74 -5.02 -13.62
N VAL A 91 -0.01 -5.56 -12.65
CA VAL A 91 0.26 -6.99 -12.53
C VAL A 91 0.33 -7.40 -11.07
N LEU A 92 -0.24 -8.56 -10.76
CA LEU A 92 -0.16 -9.14 -9.43
C LEU A 92 1.27 -9.62 -9.14
N VAL A 93 1.76 -9.33 -7.93
CA VAL A 93 3.08 -9.75 -7.46
C VAL A 93 2.99 -10.25 -6.01
N GLU A 94 3.83 -11.20 -5.63
CA GLU A 94 3.80 -11.83 -4.31
C GLU A 94 5.13 -11.72 -3.54
N ASP A 95 6.22 -11.30 -4.24
CA ASP A 95 7.55 -11.21 -3.65
C ASP A 95 8.41 -10.12 -4.30
N HIS A 96 9.61 -9.89 -3.73
CA HIS A 96 10.55 -8.88 -4.20
C HIS A 96 11.04 -9.12 -5.64
N ALA A 97 11.24 -10.38 -6.04
CA ALA A 97 11.73 -10.70 -7.38
C ALA A 97 10.67 -10.36 -8.43
N GLN A 98 9.40 -10.67 -8.15
CA GLN A 98 8.28 -10.31 -9.02
C GLN A 98 8.05 -8.80 -9.10
N ILE A 99 8.21 -8.05 -7.98
CA ILE A 99 8.18 -6.58 -8.00
C ILE A 99 9.26 -6.04 -8.93
N THR A 100 10.48 -6.55 -8.81
CA THR A 100 11.61 -6.13 -9.64
C THR A 100 11.36 -6.41 -11.12
N ALA A 101 10.87 -7.61 -11.46
CA ALA A 101 10.53 -8.01 -12.82
C ALA A 101 9.40 -7.15 -13.41
N ALA A 102 8.32 -6.92 -12.65
CA ALA A 102 7.21 -6.07 -13.05
C ALA A 102 7.70 -4.64 -13.36
N ARG A 103 8.53 -4.08 -12.49
CA ARG A 103 9.11 -2.75 -12.68
C ARG A 103 10.02 -2.67 -13.93
N ALA A 104 10.86 -3.68 -14.15
CA ALA A 104 11.71 -3.76 -15.34
C ALA A 104 10.90 -3.83 -16.64
N ALA A 105 9.73 -4.48 -16.60
CA ALA A 105 8.78 -4.56 -17.70
C ALA A 105 7.87 -3.31 -17.86
N GLY A 106 8.08 -2.25 -17.07
CA GLY A 106 7.25 -1.04 -17.09
C GLY A 106 5.82 -1.25 -16.58
N ARG A 107 5.57 -2.33 -15.83
CA ARG A 107 4.27 -2.66 -15.26
C ARG A 107 4.10 -2.07 -13.86
N LEU A 108 2.85 -1.83 -13.45
CA LEU A 108 2.51 -1.38 -12.11
C LEU A 108 2.30 -2.60 -11.19
N PRO A 109 3.20 -2.87 -10.22
CA PRO A 109 3.04 -4.00 -9.32
C PRO A 109 1.94 -3.73 -8.28
N VAL A 110 1.03 -4.70 -8.13
CA VAL A 110 0.03 -4.77 -7.06
C VAL A 110 0.34 -5.99 -6.21
N LEU A 111 0.64 -5.78 -4.95
CA LEU A 111 1.09 -6.84 -4.05
C LEU A 111 -0.11 -7.65 -3.52
N ALA A 112 -0.04 -8.98 -3.67
CA ALA A 112 -0.79 -9.95 -2.88
C ALA A 112 0.09 -10.34 -1.68
N PRO A 113 -0.13 -9.75 -0.49
CA PRO A 113 0.86 -9.76 0.58
C PRO A 113 0.92 -11.06 1.39
N TYR A 114 -0.07 -11.95 1.30
CA TYR A 114 -0.21 -13.09 2.19
C TYR A 114 1.03 -13.99 2.23
N ARG A 115 1.54 -14.38 1.08
CA ARG A 115 2.70 -15.27 1.00
C ARG A 115 3.93 -14.69 1.70
N TRP A 116 4.20 -13.42 1.48
CA TRP A 116 5.34 -12.72 2.08
C TRP A 116 5.16 -12.52 3.57
N LEU A 117 3.99 -12.01 3.99
CA LEU A 117 3.69 -11.81 5.41
C LEU A 117 3.67 -13.12 6.18
N ARG A 118 3.14 -14.20 5.58
CA ARG A 118 3.12 -15.53 6.22
C ARG A 118 4.52 -16.09 6.46
N ALA A 119 5.47 -15.79 5.57
CA ALA A 119 6.86 -16.22 5.72
C ALA A 119 7.64 -15.37 6.73
N ALA A 120 7.37 -14.07 6.82
CA ALA A 120 8.09 -13.14 7.67
C ALA A 120 7.49 -12.98 9.06
N ASP A 121 6.17 -13.09 9.19
CA ASP A 121 5.35 -12.92 10.39
C ASP A 121 5.78 -11.75 11.30
N PRO A 122 5.86 -10.52 10.76
CA PRO A 122 6.55 -9.41 11.44
C PRO A 122 5.68 -8.62 12.41
N LEU A 123 4.36 -8.82 12.38
CA LEU A 123 3.38 -7.99 13.09
C LEU A 123 2.52 -8.84 14.03
N ALA A 124 2.14 -8.27 15.18
CA ALA A 124 1.25 -8.96 16.09
C ALA A 124 -0.13 -9.22 15.46
N HIS A 125 -0.73 -10.36 15.79
CA HIS A 125 -2.06 -10.74 15.32
C HIS A 125 -3.12 -10.05 16.17
N SER A 126 -3.53 -8.87 15.77
CA SER A 126 -4.49 -8.04 16.48
C SER A 126 -5.29 -7.18 15.50
N TRP A 127 -6.52 -6.86 15.85
CA TRP A 127 -7.35 -5.91 15.11
C TRP A 127 -6.88 -4.44 15.22
N ASP A 128 -5.95 -4.15 16.12
CA ASP A 128 -5.29 -2.84 16.23
C ASP A 128 -4.21 -2.64 15.15
N ILE A 129 -3.82 -3.72 14.48
CA ILE A 129 -2.89 -3.71 13.34
C ILE A 129 -3.69 -3.97 12.07
N THR A 130 -3.66 -3.02 11.15
CA THR A 130 -4.39 -3.13 9.89
C THR A 130 -3.45 -3.03 8.68
N SER A 131 -4.03 -2.94 7.50
CA SER A 131 -3.25 -2.72 6.27
C SER A 131 -2.44 -1.43 6.25
N ASP A 132 -2.66 -0.48 7.17
CA ASP A 132 -1.83 0.72 7.30
C ASP A 132 -0.46 0.35 7.89
N SER A 133 -0.43 -0.37 9.03
CA SER A 133 0.81 -0.90 9.61
C SER A 133 1.52 -1.88 8.66
N ILE A 134 0.76 -2.69 7.91
CA ILE A 134 1.33 -3.57 6.90
C ILE A 134 2.04 -2.75 5.81
N ALA A 135 1.45 -1.63 5.36
CA ALA A 135 2.08 -0.73 4.39
C ALA A 135 3.38 -0.10 4.93
N ALA A 136 3.37 0.31 6.20
CA ALA A 136 4.55 0.83 6.87
C ALA A 136 5.67 -0.21 6.95
N TRP A 137 5.35 -1.47 7.29
CA TRP A 137 6.32 -2.56 7.33
C TRP A 137 6.92 -2.85 5.94
N PHE A 138 6.09 -2.90 4.89
CA PHE A 138 6.59 -3.07 3.52
C PHE A 138 7.46 -1.89 3.08
N ALA A 139 7.16 -0.67 3.50
CA ALA A 139 8.01 0.48 3.22
C ALA A 139 9.42 0.29 3.80
N GLY A 140 9.53 -0.22 5.03
CA GLY A 140 10.80 -0.56 5.64
C GLY A 140 11.52 -1.70 4.92
N THR A 141 10.82 -2.79 4.66
CA THR A 141 11.37 -3.99 4.01
C THR A 141 11.91 -3.69 2.60
N LEU A 142 11.26 -2.77 1.87
CA LEU A 142 11.63 -2.37 0.52
C LEU A 142 12.51 -1.13 0.47
N ASN A 143 12.91 -0.58 1.61
CA ASN A 143 13.61 0.70 1.72
C ASN A 143 12.91 1.82 0.92
N ALA A 144 11.59 1.85 0.95
CA ALA A 144 10.82 2.93 0.33
C ALA A 144 11.02 4.24 1.12
N ARG A 145 10.82 5.36 0.45
CA ARG A 145 10.94 6.69 1.07
C ARG A 145 9.60 7.27 1.51
N GLN A 146 8.51 6.71 1.00
CA GLN A 146 7.19 7.27 1.22
C GLN A 146 6.12 6.18 1.32
N VAL A 147 5.13 6.42 2.18
CA VAL A 147 3.86 5.69 2.22
C VAL A 147 2.72 6.65 1.91
N VAL A 148 1.89 6.32 0.94
CA VAL A 148 0.65 7.04 0.67
C VAL A 148 -0.53 6.14 1.04
N LEU A 149 -1.39 6.62 1.92
CA LEU A 149 -2.60 5.93 2.37
C LEU A 149 -3.82 6.55 1.68
N ILE A 150 -4.41 5.87 0.71
CA ILE A 150 -5.66 6.31 0.08
C ILE A 150 -6.83 5.76 0.89
N LYS A 151 -7.63 6.67 1.45
CA LYS A 151 -8.73 6.34 2.35
C LYS A 151 -10.03 7.02 1.92
N PRO A 152 -11.21 6.45 2.25
CA PRO A 152 -12.44 7.23 2.16
C PRO A 152 -12.33 8.46 3.07
N VAL A 153 -13.12 9.48 2.80
CA VAL A 153 -13.22 10.67 3.68
C VAL A 153 -13.55 10.18 5.09
N GLY A 154 -12.74 10.58 6.07
CA GLY A 154 -12.94 10.26 7.48
C GLY A 154 -13.23 11.53 8.27
N ASP A 155 -14.19 11.44 9.19
CA ASP A 155 -14.65 12.59 9.99
C ASP A 155 -13.67 12.95 11.12
N ASP A 156 -12.75 12.06 11.49
CA ASP A 156 -11.83 12.24 12.61
C ASP A 156 -10.36 12.04 12.20
N PRO A 157 -9.56 13.13 12.15
CA PRO A 157 -8.13 13.04 11.83
C PRO A 157 -7.33 12.09 12.73
N LYS A 158 -7.76 11.90 13.99
CA LYS A 158 -7.08 11.00 14.95
C LYS A 158 -7.33 9.51 14.68
N LYS A 159 -8.34 9.18 13.89
CA LYS A 159 -8.70 7.81 13.49
C LYS A 159 -8.31 7.46 12.06
N LEU A 160 -7.51 8.31 11.42
CA LEU A 160 -7.13 8.12 10.02
C LEU A 160 -6.18 6.95 9.79
N VAL A 161 -5.43 6.52 10.81
CA VAL A 161 -4.52 5.37 10.74
C VAL A 161 -4.73 4.46 11.94
N ASP A 162 -4.31 3.21 11.80
CA ASP A 162 -4.34 2.28 12.94
C ASP A 162 -3.30 2.68 14.02
N PRO A 163 -3.50 2.26 15.29
CA PRO A 163 -2.65 2.68 16.41
C PRO A 163 -1.18 2.33 16.27
N PHE A 164 -0.84 1.31 15.46
CA PHE A 164 0.52 0.83 15.28
C PHE A 164 1.23 1.41 14.07
N PHE A 165 0.51 2.08 13.17
CA PHE A 165 1.07 2.62 11.92
C PHE A 165 2.35 3.45 12.14
N LEU A 166 2.27 4.49 12.99
CA LEU A 166 3.42 5.37 13.24
C LEU A 166 4.57 4.69 13.98
N ARG A 167 4.30 3.62 14.74
CA ARG A 167 5.34 2.82 15.41
C ARG A 167 6.03 1.88 14.43
N THR A 168 5.31 1.42 13.42
CA THR A 168 5.81 0.51 12.37
C THR A 168 6.52 1.26 11.26
N LEU A 169 6.17 2.55 11.06
CA LEU A 169 6.77 3.38 10.02
C LEU A 169 8.25 3.64 10.33
N PRO A 170 9.19 3.29 9.43
CA PRO A 170 10.61 3.47 9.68
C PRO A 170 10.97 4.96 9.80
N PRO A 171 11.98 5.31 10.61
CA PRO A 171 12.49 6.68 10.68
C PRO A 171 12.88 7.22 9.30
N GLY A 172 12.46 8.45 8.99
CA GLY A 172 12.77 9.10 7.73
C GLY A 172 11.87 8.70 6.55
N VAL A 173 10.93 7.79 6.73
CA VAL A 173 9.89 7.49 5.73
C VAL A 173 8.77 8.51 5.88
N GLU A 174 8.50 9.26 4.80
CA GLU A 174 7.39 10.22 4.75
C GLU A 174 6.05 9.47 4.60
N HIS A 175 4.97 10.05 5.13
CA HIS A 175 3.64 9.50 4.90
C HIS A 175 2.63 10.59 4.55
N LEU A 176 1.65 10.24 3.75
CA LEU A 176 0.55 11.10 3.34
C LEU A 176 -0.75 10.33 3.34
N ILE A 177 -1.82 10.98 3.75
CA ILE A 177 -3.19 10.46 3.63
C ILE A 177 -3.89 11.25 2.54
N VAL A 178 -4.44 10.54 1.55
CA VAL A 178 -5.15 11.12 0.41
C VAL A 178 -6.57 10.56 0.37
N THR A 179 -7.52 11.38 -0.03
CA THR A 179 -8.92 10.97 -0.23
C THR A 179 -9.29 11.01 -1.72
N PRO A 180 -10.36 10.32 -2.14
CA PRO A 180 -10.86 10.41 -3.52
C PRO A 180 -11.28 11.82 -3.94
N ASP A 181 -11.51 12.71 -2.99
CA ASP A 181 -11.92 14.10 -3.27
C ASP A 181 -10.72 15.02 -3.55
N ASP A 182 -9.50 14.58 -3.21
CA ASP A 182 -8.27 15.35 -3.44
C ASP A 182 -7.15 14.47 -4.02
N LEU A 183 -7.38 13.97 -5.22
CA LEU A 183 -6.38 13.17 -5.96
C LEU A 183 -5.25 14.06 -6.56
N THR A 184 -5.37 15.39 -6.53
CA THR A 184 -4.27 16.28 -6.89
C THR A 184 -3.11 16.16 -5.92
N GLN A 185 -3.38 15.97 -4.63
CA GLN A 185 -2.35 15.68 -3.63
C GLN A 185 -1.62 14.36 -3.92
N LEU A 186 -2.32 13.37 -4.46
CA LEU A 186 -1.69 12.11 -4.88
C LEU A 186 -0.66 12.35 -6.00
N ASP A 187 -1.03 13.12 -7.02
CA ASP A 187 -0.12 13.41 -8.13
C ASP A 187 1.11 14.18 -7.65
N VAL A 188 0.93 15.21 -6.82
CA VAL A 188 2.03 15.99 -6.22
C VAL A 188 2.94 15.08 -5.38
N ALA A 189 2.39 14.27 -4.48
CA ALA A 189 3.15 13.36 -3.63
C ALA A 189 3.98 12.36 -4.45
N LEU A 190 3.41 11.85 -5.54
CA LEU A 190 4.10 10.90 -6.42
C LEU A 190 5.17 11.59 -7.31
N HIS A 191 5.07 12.90 -7.59
CA HIS A 191 6.09 13.68 -8.30
C HIS A 191 7.29 14.03 -7.41
N GLU A 192 7.05 14.57 -6.24
CA GLU A 192 8.12 14.97 -5.30
C GLU A 192 9.00 13.79 -4.89
N GLY A 193 8.40 12.62 -4.75
CA GLY A 193 9.12 11.38 -4.51
C GLY A 193 10.11 11.01 -5.61
N GLY A 194 9.88 11.42 -6.86
CA GLY A 194 10.75 11.18 -8.02
C GLY A 194 11.93 12.17 -8.15
N GLU A 195 11.69 13.44 -7.86
CA GLU A 195 12.65 14.52 -8.16
C GLU A 195 13.75 14.69 -7.10
N ARG A 196 13.48 14.43 -5.81
CA ARG A 196 14.51 14.55 -4.75
C ARG A 196 15.67 13.58 -4.99
N GLY A 197 15.42 12.41 -5.58
CA GLY A 197 16.49 11.48 -6.00
C GLY A 197 17.35 11.96 -7.18
N GLY A 198 16.86 12.91 -7.96
CA GLY A 198 17.57 13.51 -9.12
C GLY A 198 18.47 14.69 -8.72
N LYS A 199 18.05 15.50 -7.76
CA LYS A 199 18.83 16.68 -7.28
C LYS A 199 20.05 16.27 -6.46
N GLU A 200 19.97 15.23 -5.63
CA GLU A 200 21.11 14.70 -4.88
C GLU A 200 22.20 14.10 -5.80
N ARG A 201 21.83 13.59 -6.99
CA ARG A 201 22.80 13.09 -7.96
C ARG A 201 23.58 14.22 -8.65
N ARG A 202 22.95 15.38 -8.90
CA ARG A 202 23.62 16.54 -9.54
C ARG A 202 24.54 17.29 -8.57
N ALA A 203 24.18 17.34 -7.28
CA ALA A 203 24.99 18.01 -6.24
C ALA A 203 26.28 17.23 -5.85
N ARG A 204 26.41 15.95 -6.22
CA ARG A 204 27.60 15.12 -5.92
C ARG A 204 28.52 14.94 -7.13
N GLN A 205 28.23 15.55 -8.27
CA GLN A 205 29.04 15.52 -9.51
C GLN A 205 29.56 16.90 -9.94
N GLY A 206 29.39 17.92 -9.05
CA GLY A 206 29.94 19.25 -9.24
C GLY A 206 31.10 19.53 -8.27
#